data_ad64b723484651179d5b08c796bb8fb4
#
_entry.id   ad64b723484651179d5b08c796bb8fb4
#
_cell.length_a   1.000
_cell.length_b   1.000
_cell.length_c   1.000
_cell.angle_alpha   90.00
_cell.angle_beta   90.00
_cell.angle_gamma   90.00
#
_symmetry.space_group_name_H-M   'P 1'
#
loop_
_entity.id
_entity.type
_entity.pdbx_description
1 polymer ?
#
loop_
_entity_poly.entity_id
_entity_poly.type
_entity_poly.pdbx_seq_one_letter_code
_entity_poly.pdbx_strand_id
1 'polypeptide(L)'
;MTQRILIVEDHADIRRLIRMTLEFENHEIHEAVNADEGLEAVRQLRPQLLLLDVMMPGQLDGLDLCRLVKSDPSLGMPQVILLTARGQSQDIEAGMNAGADAYLLKPFSPLKLIETIDNLGTTPSEAA
;
A
#
# COMPACT_ATOMS: atom_id res chain seq x y z
N MET A 1 4.50 16.02 7.41
CA MET A 1 4.48 15.10 8.56
C MET A 1 5.03 13.75 8.16
N THR A 2 5.77 13.13 9.05
CA THR A 2 6.32 11.81 8.77
C THR A 2 5.28 10.73 9.05
N GLN A 3 5.30 9.70 8.22
CA GLN A 3 4.45 8.54 8.37
C GLN A 3 5.31 7.29 8.40
N ARG A 4 4.80 6.25 9.03
CA ARG A 4 5.41 4.93 8.93
C ARG A 4 4.75 4.22 7.76
N ILE A 5 5.55 3.89 6.75
CA ILE A 5 5.06 3.33 5.49
C ILE A 5 5.66 1.95 5.30
N LEU A 6 4.83 0.98 4.97
CA LEU A 6 5.27 -0.36 4.61
C LEU A 6 5.00 -0.60 3.13
N ILE A 7 6.02 -1.02 2.42
CA ILE A 7 5.94 -1.38 1.00
C ILE A 7 5.96 -2.89 0.90
N VAL A 8 4.91 -3.49 0.34
CA VAL A 8 4.82 -4.93 0.13
C VAL A 8 4.80 -5.17 -1.38
N GLU A 9 5.95 -5.51 -1.93
CA GLU A 9 6.15 -5.63 -3.38
C GLU A 9 7.29 -6.60 -3.64
N ASP A 10 7.08 -7.59 -4.50
CA ASP A 10 8.11 -8.60 -4.77
C ASP A 10 9.19 -8.14 -5.75
N HIS A 11 8.93 -7.10 -6.55
CA HIS A 11 9.92 -6.59 -7.50
C HIS A 11 10.83 -5.57 -6.84
N ALA A 12 12.13 -5.87 -6.78
CA ALA A 12 13.10 -5.01 -6.12
C ALA A 12 13.18 -3.62 -6.76
N ASP A 13 13.06 -3.54 -8.07
CA ASP A 13 13.14 -2.27 -8.79
C ASP A 13 12.00 -1.33 -8.41
N ILE A 14 10.80 -1.90 -8.26
CA ILE A 14 9.63 -1.10 -7.88
C ILE A 14 9.76 -0.65 -6.44
N ARG A 15 10.20 -1.54 -5.54
CA ARG A 15 10.44 -1.15 -4.15
C ARG A 15 11.45 -0.02 -4.06
N ARG A 16 12.53 -0.09 -4.84
CA ARG A 16 13.54 0.96 -4.85
C ARG A 16 12.98 2.29 -5.32
N LEU A 17 12.19 2.28 -6.40
CA LEU A 17 11.56 3.49 -6.91
C LEU A 17 10.67 4.14 -5.84
N ILE A 18 9.86 3.35 -5.18
CA ILE A 18 8.96 3.84 -4.15
C ILE A 18 9.77 4.41 -2.99
N ARG A 19 10.76 3.66 -2.51
CA ARG A 19 11.59 4.12 -1.39
C ARG A 19 12.29 5.43 -1.70
N MET A 20 12.92 5.52 -2.86
CA MET A 20 13.65 6.74 -3.26
C MET A 20 12.71 7.94 -3.34
N THR A 21 11.51 7.72 -3.86
CA THR A 21 10.53 8.79 -3.97
C THR A 21 10.09 9.29 -2.59
N LEU A 22 9.82 8.38 -1.67
CA LEU A 22 9.26 8.73 -0.37
C LEU A 22 10.31 9.20 0.64
N GLU A 23 11.57 8.85 0.44
CA GLU A 23 12.63 9.30 1.33
C GLU A 23 12.79 10.82 1.34
N PHE A 24 12.40 11.49 0.27
CA PHE A 24 12.48 12.95 0.22
C PHE A 24 11.58 13.63 1.24
N GLU A 25 10.58 12.93 1.75
CA GLU A 25 9.63 13.52 2.69
C GLU A 25 9.84 13.04 4.12
N ASN A 26 10.98 12.42 4.39
CA ASN A 26 11.37 11.97 5.74
C ASN A 26 10.41 10.96 6.37
N HIS A 27 9.80 10.11 5.56
CA HIS A 27 8.95 9.02 6.07
C HIS A 27 9.83 7.89 6.61
N GLU A 28 9.30 7.16 7.59
CA GLU A 28 9.91 5.92 8.04
C GLU A 28 9.43 4.80 7.10
N ILE A 29 10.35 4.19 6.35
CA ILE A 29 9.99 3.27 5.28
C ILE A 29 10.51 1.88 5.58
N HIS A 30 9.63 0.89 5.46
CA HIS A 30 9.94 -0.52 5.63
C HIS A 30 9.49 -1.29 4.39
N GLU A 31 10.08 -2.45 4.15
CA GLU A 31 9.79 -3.25 2.96
C GLU A 31 9.54 -4.70 3.32
N ALA A 32 8.65 -5.32 2.57
CA ALA A 32 8.41 -6.75 2.60
C ALA A 32 8.29 -7.26 1.17
N VAL A 33 8.66 -8.50 0.93
CA VAL A 33 8.74 -9.04 -0.43
C VAL A 33 7.56 -9.93 -0.81
N ASN A 34 6.71 -10.26 0.15
CA ASN A 34 5.50 -11.04 -0.09
C ASN A 34 4.46 -10.70 0.97
N ALA A 35 3.25 -11.24 0.80
CA ALA A 35 2.15 -10.90 1.70
C ALA A 35 2.34 -11.47 3.10
N ASP A 36 2.97 -12.64 3.21
CA ASP A 36 3.22 -13.24 4.53
C ASP A 36 4.16 -12.37 5.36
N GLU A 37 5.28 -11.92 4.76
CA GLU A 37 6.17 -10.97 5.41
C GLU A 37 5.47 -9.66 5.70
N GLY A 38 4.61 -9.24 4.75
CA GLY A 38 3.85 -8.00 4.91
C GLY A 38 2.93 -8.06 6.12
N LEU A 39 2.23 -9.16 6.31
CA LEU A 39 1.34 -9.32 7.45
C LEU A 39 2.11 -9.26 8.77
N GLU A 40 3.24 -9.96 8.83
CA GLU A 40 4.08 -9.92 10.02
C GLU A 40 4.59 -8.51 10.30
N ALA A 41 5.01 -7.81 9.26
CA ALA A 41 5.49 -6.43 9.40
C ALA A 41 4.37 -5.51 9.87
N VAL A 42 3.13 -5.69 9.38
CA VAL A 42 2.00 -4.90 9.84
C VAL A 42 1.78 -5.10 11.34
N ARG A 43 1.86 -6.34 11.79
CA ARG A 43 1.69 -6.65 13.22
C ARG A 43 2.73 -5.97 14.09
N GLN A 44 3.98 -5.97 13.64
CA GLN A 44 5.09 -5.43 14.42
C GLN A 44 5.18 -3.92 14.33
N LEU A 45 5.00 -3.36 13.14
CA LEU A 45 5.27 -1.96 12.87
C LEU A 45 4.02 -1.07 12.98
N ARG A 46 2.87 -1.64 12.74
CA ARG A 46 1.59 -0.94 12.69
C ARG A 46 1.71 0.33 11.83
N PRO A 47 2.00 0.16 10.53
CA PRO A 47 2.22 1.31 9.65
C PRO A 47 0.95 2.13 9.48
N GLN A 48 1.11 3.40 9.15
CA GLN A 48 0.00 4.28 8.85
C GLN A 48 -0.43 4.14 7.40
N LEU A 49 0.52 3.77 6.52
CA LEU A 49 0.26 3.59 5.10
C LEU A 49 0.88 2.29 4.63
N LEU A 50 0.12 1.54 3.85
CA LEU A 50 0.54 0.28 3.27
C LEU A 50 0.43 0.38 1.75
N LEU A 51 1.57 0.24 1.06
CA LEU A 51 1.62 0.18 -0.40
C LEU A 51 1.74 -1.30 -0.75
N LEU A 52 0.75 -1.86 -1.43
CA LEU A 52 0.55 -3.29 -1.49
C LEU A 52 0.35 -3.76 -2.93
N ASP A 53 1.31 -4.55 -3.44
CA ASP A 53 1.18 -5.17 -4.76
C ASP A 53 0.07 -6.23 -4.71
N VAL A 54 -0.81 -6.19 -5.69
CA VAL A 54 -1.92 -7.15 -5.80
C VAL A 54 -1.41 -8.53 -6.21
N MET A 55 -0.49 -8.58 -7.15
CA MET A 55 -0.02 -9.84 -7.75
C MET A 55 1.33 -10.24 -7.16
N MET A 56 1.32 -11.11 -6.17
CA MET A 56 2.54 -11.65 -5.57
C MET A 56 2.43 -13.16 -5.42
N PRO A 57 3.56 -13.89 -5.55
CA PRO A 57 3.54 -15.33 -5.31
C PRO A 57 3.38 -15.65 -3.82
N GLY A 58 2.87 -16.83 -3.52
CA GLY A 58 2.74 -17.30 -2.14
C GLY A 58 1.32 -17.70 -1.81
N GLN A 59 1.10 -18.09 -0.56
CA GLN A 59 -0.21 -18.54 -0.11
C GLN A 59 -1.18 -17.38 0.07
N LEU A 60 -0.67 -16.23 0.50
CA LEU A 60 -1.47 -15.01 0.58
C LEU A 60 -1.10 -14.13 -0.60
N ASP A 61 -2.09 -13.53 -1.25
CA ASP A 61 -1.84 -12.49 -2.24
C ASP A 61 -2.13 -11.12 -1.64
N GLY A 62 -1.94 -10.08 -2.45
CA GLY A 62 -2.15 -8.71 -1.97
C GLY A 62 -3.59 -8.42 -1.57
N LEU A 63 -4.55 -9.02 -2.26
CA LEU A 63 -5.96 -8.81 -1.92
C LEU A 63 -6.30 -9.45 -0.58
N ASP A 64 -5.75 -10.64 -0.32
CA ASP A 64 -5.95 -11.31 0.97
C ASP A 64 -5.40 -10.45 2.09
N LEU A 65 -4.21 -9.90 1.92
CA LEU A 65 -3.61 -9.04 2.94
C LEU A 65 -4.44 -7.78 3.14
N CYS A 66 -4.94 -7.19 2.07
CA CYS A 66 -5.80 -6.01 2.16
C CYS A 66 -7.04 -6.30 2.99
N ARG A 67 -7.71 -7.43 2.73
CA ARG A 67 -8.89 -7.82 3.50
C ARG A 67 -8.56 -7.97 4.98
N LEU A 68 -7.44 -8.60 5.27
CA LEU A 68 -7.03 -8.83 6.66
C LEU A 68 -6.79 -7.51 7.40
N VAL A 69 -6.02 -6.59 6.80
CA VAL A 69 -5.68 -5.35 7.50
C VAL A 69 -6.86 -4.41 7.62
N LYS A 70 -7.82 -4.48 6.71
CA LYS A 70 -8.99 -3.61 6.75
C LYS A 70 -10.12 -4.20 7.61
N SER A 71 -10.04 -5.48 7.97
CA SER A 71 -11.08 -6.12 8.78
C SER A 71 -10.67 -6.35 10.23
N ASP A 72 -9.39 -6.19 10.56
CA ASP A 72 -8.88 -6.47 11.91
C ASP A 72 -8.33 -5.21 12.55
N PRO A 73 -9.10 -4.55 13.44
CA PRO A 73 -8.64 -3.32 14.08
C PRO A 73 -7.35 -3.48 14.90
N SER A 74 -7.04 -4.71 15.34
CA SER A 74 -5.81 -4.95 16.09
C SER A 74 -4.56 -4.71 15.26
N LEU A 75 -4.69 -4.68 13.94
CA LEU A 75 -3.57 -4.40 13.03
C LEU A 75 -3.34 -2.92 12.80
N GLY A 76 -4.15 -2.04 13.39
CA GLY A 76 -3.91 -0.61 13.36
C GLY A 76 -4.64 0.15 12.26
N MET A 77 -5.41 -0.53 11.44
CA MET A 77 -6.23 0.06 10.37
C MET A 77 -5.44 1.02 9.48
N PRO A 78 -4.35 0.55 8.83
CA PRO A 78 -3.57 1.42 7.93
C PRO A 78 -4.39 1.81 6.71
N GLN A 79 -4.07 2.94 6.11
CA GLN A 79 -4.57 3.23 4.77
C GLN A 79 -3.84 2.34 3.78
N VAL A 80 -4.54 1.87 2.75
CA VAL A 80 -3.99 0.92 1.79
C VAL A 80 -4.10 1.48 0.38
N ILE A 81 -2.96 1.53 -0.31
CA ILE A 81 -2.91 1.83 -1.73
C ILE A 81 -2.49 0.53 -2.43
N LEU A 82 -3.33 0.06 -3.34
CA LEU A 82 -3.01 -1.14 -4.12
C LEU A 82 -2.16 -0.78 -5.33
N LEU A 83 -1.13 -1.57 -5.58
CA LEU A 83 -0.30 -1.44 -6.79
C LEU A 83 -0.75 -2.53 -7.75
N THR A 84 -1.27 -2.14 -8.91
CA THR A 84 -1.88 -3.08 -9.83
C THR A 84 -1.45 -2.80 -11.27
N ALA A 85 -1.41 -3.84 -12.10
CA ALA A 85 -1.03 -3.70 -13.50
C ALA A 85 -2.22 -3.22 -14.33
N ARG A 86 -1.92 -2.58 -15.47
CA ARG A 86 -2.96 -2.19 -16.41
C ARG A 86 -3.69 -3.41 -16.93
N GLY A 87 -4.99 -3.27 -17.16
CA GLY A 87 -5.81 -4.37 -17.61
C GLY A 87 -6.34 -5.25 -16.50
N GLN A 88 -6.04 -4.91 -15.26
CA GLN A 88 -6.45 -5.68 -14.08
C GLN A 88 -7.64 -5.01 -13.39
N SER A 89 -8.64 -4.61 -14.17
CA SER A 89 -9.81 -3.91 -13.62
C SER A 89 -10.55 -4.73 -12.56
N GLN A 90 -10.57 -6.06 -12.72
CA GLN A 90 -11.20 -6.92 -11.73
C GLN A 90 -10.46 -6.87 -10.40
N ASP A 91 -9.13 -6.76 -10.44
CA ASP A 91 -8.34 -6.66 -9.22
C ASP A 91 -8.58 -5.32 -8.51
N ILE A 92 -8.76 -4.25 -9.28
CA ILE A 92 -9.08 -2.95 -8.73
C ILE A 92 -10.42 -3.01 -8.00
N GLU A 93 -11.43 -3.57 -8.66
CA GLU A 93 -12.76 -3.70 -8.07
C GLU A 93 -12.71 -4.56 -6.81
N ALA A 94 -12.04 -5.71 -6.87
CA ALA A 94 -11.90 -6.59 -5.73
C ALA A 94 -11.17 -5.91 -4.57
N GLY A 95 -10.14 -5.12 -4.89
CA GLY A 95 -9.38 -4.40 -3.88
C GLY A 95 -10.20 -3.32 -3.19
N MET A 96 -10.95 -2.55 -3.97
CA MET A 96 -11.81 -1.53 -3.39
C MET A 96 -12.91 -2.14 -2.53
N ASN A 97 -13.44 -3.29 -2.97
CA ASN A 97 -14.42 -4.05 -2.18
C ASN A 97 -13.79 -4.62 -0.91
N ALA A 98 -12.50 -4.89 -0.91
CA ALA A 98 -11.77 -5.34 0.27
C ALA A 98 -11.45 -4.20 1.24
N GLY A 99 -11.75 -2.97 0.86
CA GLY A 99 -11.56 -1.82 1.73
C GLY A 99 -10.35 -0.95 1.43
N ALA A 100 -9.67 -1.17 0.30
CA ALA A 100 -8.54 -0.34 -0.08
C ALA A 100 -8.96 1.12 -0.23
N ASP A 101 -8.07 2.03 0.10
CA ASP A 101 -8.34 3.46 0.06
C ASP A 101 -8.06 4.07 -1.31
N ALA A 102 -7.14 3.47 -2.06
CA ALA A 102 -6.81 3.93 -3.41
C ALA A 102 -6.08 2.83 -4.16
N TYR A 103 -5.84 3.05 -5.43
CA TYR A 103 -5.00 2.17 -6.23
C TYR A 103 -4.08 2.99 -7.12
N LEU A 104 -3.02 2.36 -7.60
CA LEU A 104 -2.02 3.00 -8.44
C LEU A 104 -1.63 2.01 -9.54
N LEU A 105 -1.80 2.42 -10.80
CA LEU A 105 -1.54 1.55 -11.94
C LEU A 105 -0.06 1.51 -12.29
N LYS A 106 0.49 0.33 -12.47
CA LYS A 106 1.86 0.12 -12.95
C LYS A 106 1.88 0.22 -14.47
N PRO A 107 2.91 0.80 -15.06
CA PRO A 107 3.99 1.54 -14.43
C PRO A 107 3.50 2.93 -13.99
N PHE A 108 3.99 3.40 -12.86
CA PHE A 108 3.63 4.73 -12.36
C PHE A 108 4.88 5.60 -12.23
N SER A 109 4.67 6.91 -12.27
CA SER A 109 5.75 7.87 -12.05
C SER A 109 5.86 8.22 -10.57
N PRO A 110 7.01 8.73 -10.12
CA PRO A 110 7.11 9.26 -8.76
C PRO A 110 6.07 10.32 -8.46
N LEU A 111 5.78 11.20 -9.41
CA LEU A 111 4.77 12.25 -9.21
C LEU A 111 3.40 11.65 -8.95
N LYS A 112 3.03 10.63 -9.72
CA LYS A 112 1.72 9.97 -9.54
C LYS A 112 1.62 9.29 -8.19
N LEU A 113 2.71 8.69 -7.73
CA LEU A 113 2.76 8.09 -6.40
C LEU A 113 2.52 9.16 -5.32
N ILE A 114 3.22 10.27 -5.41
CA ILE A 114 3.08 11.36 -4.45
C ILE A 114 1.66 11.91 -4.46
N GLU A 115 1.10 12.15 -5.64
CA GLU A 115 -0.27 12.64 -5.76
C GLU A 115 -1.29 11.70 -5.12
N THR A 116 -1.11 10.39 -5.33
CA THR A 116 -2.01 9.40 -4.78
C THR A 116 -1.97 9.40 -3.25
N ILE A 117 -0.78 9.51 -2.68
CA ILE A 117 -0.62 9.59 -1.22
C ILE A 117 -1.21 10.89 -0.68
N ASP A 118 -0.95 12.00 -1.34
CA ASP A 118 -1.46 13.30 -0.91
C ASP A 118 -2.98 13.34 -0.92
N ASN A 119 -3.61 12.69 -1.90
CA ASN A 119 -5.05 12.63 -1.98
C ASN A 119 -5.69 11.86 -0.82
N LEU A 120 -4.97 10.90 -0.25
CA LEU A 120 -5.45 10.21 0.96
C LEU A 120 -5.48 11.15 2.15
N GLY A 121 -4.55 12.10 2.20
CA GLY A 121 -4.48 13.06 3.29
C GLY A 121 -5.54 14.15 3.23
N THR A 122 -6.28 14.27 2.12
CA THR A 122 -7.29 15.29 1.94
C THR A 122 -8.69 14.70 1.89
N THR A 123 -9.02 13.87 2.88
CA THR A 123 -10.34 13.26 2.93
C THR A 123 -11.41 14.29 3.25
N PRO A 124 -12.66 14.07 2.84
CA PRO A 124 -13.74 15.01 3.13
C PRO A 124 -13.93 15.30 4.60
N SER A 125 -13.67 14.34 5.47
CA SER A 125 -13.79 14.54 6.91
C SER A 125 -12.77 15.56 7.43
N GLU A 126 -11.62 15.65 6.81
CA GLU A 126 -10.61 16.64 7.16
C GLU A 126 -10.95 18.01 6.60
N ALA A 127 -11.55 18.01 5.42
CA ALA A 127 -11.93 19.25 4.77
C ALA A 127 -13.12 19.93 5.46
N ALA A 128 -13.90 19.15 6.16
CA ALA A 128 -15.02 19.69 6.91
C ALA A 128 -14.54 20.35 8.19
#